data_89f04e8ea311678cc096715beac9b98e
#
_entry.id   89f04e8ea311678cc096715beac9b98e
#
_cell.length_a   1.000
_cell.length_b   1.000
_cell.length_c   1.000
_cell.angle_alpha   90.00
_cell.angle_beta   90.00
_cell.angle_gamma   90.00
#
_symmetry.space_group_name_H-M   'P 1'
#
loop_
_entity.id
_entity.type
_entity.pdbx_description
1 polymer ?
#
loop_
_entity_poly.entity_id
_entity_poly.type
_entity_poly.pdbx_seq_one_letter_code
_entity_poly.pdbx_strand_id
1 'polypeptide(L)'
;MGKKEQGSPSLPRGITIREHKTGSTLVITFTYKGVLCRESLSQTDVSGKNIKYAERLLGEIQNKIGSGQFVYAEYFPKSKKLALFGNVKRTRSVHEYLKEYLVICEKRNLSPSSIDGYRKCKAALVALHKLPVTELTPAILKNWITLQKTTLKTIRNRLSFLRSAIDEAVTDGLISMNPVTLVSAARYRTEAPETGSEYEVDPLSPLEVEALYKGTTYKQWENLFRFALHTGMRSSELCALRWDDIDFLGKVAHVKSASVSGVIKGTKTKAGKRGIELDCEALKALAEQKQFTYMKNSFIFEDPKTGEPWAGADAIRKKAWVPTLKKAGVRYRNAYQTRHTYATRLISQGVNLFWLSGQMGHKGPEMLFRHYGSYLAEYDGNAGRQLNSLTGS
;
A
#
# COMPACT_ATOMS: atom_id res chain seq x y z
N MET A 1 -5.19 1.72 -88.98
CA MET A 1 -5.27 0.77 -87.86
C MET A 1 -5.41 1.51 -86.57
N GLY A 2 -6.68 1.57 -86.09
CA GLY A 2 -7.02 2.35 -84.83
C GLY A 2 -6.57 1.62 -83.59
N LYS A 3 -5.87 2.33 -82.74
CA LYS A 3 -5.63 1.87 -81.36
C LYS A 3 -6.95 1.92 -80.60
N LYS A 4 -7.44 0.74 -80.19
CA LYS A 4 -8.54 0.64 -79.23
C LYS A 4 -8.07 1.26 -77.92
N GLU A 5 -8.65 2.37 -77.48
CA GLU A 5 -8.62 2.85 -76.09
C GLU A 5 -9.20 1.76 -75.20
N GLN A 6 -8.36 1.19 -74.32
CA GLN A 6 -8.86 0.33 -73.27
C GLN A 6 -9.59 1.21 -72.28
N GLY A 7 -10.95 1.13 -72.27
CA GLY A 7 -11.79 1.84 -71.30
C GLY A 7 -11.40 1.52 -69.88
N SER A 8 -11.21 2.54 -69.07
CA SER A 8 -10.94 2.41 -67.64
C SER A 8 -12.02 1.54 -67.00
N PRO A 9 -11.73 0.53 -66.17
CA PRO A 9 -12.75 -0.31 -65.56
C PRO A 9 -13.66 0.55 -64.71
N SER A 10 -14.97 0.41 -64.88
CA SER A 10 -15.93 1.13 -64.04
C SER A 10 -15.77 0.69 -62.58
N LEU A 11 -15.46 1.62 -61.71
CA LEU A 11 -15.22 1.35 -60.30
C LEU A 11 -16.57 1.16 -59.56
N PRO A 12 -16.68 0.16 -58.66
CA PRO A 12 -17.86 -0.01 -57.80
C PRO A 12 -18.12 1.22 -56.96
N ARG A 13 -19.39 1.43 -56.58
CA ARG A 13 -19.81 2.58 -55.75
C ARG A 13 -19.07 2.54 -54.40
N GLY A 14 -18.46 3.67 -53.99
CA GLY A 14 -17.72 3.79 -52.76
C GLY A 14 -16.24 3.40 -52.85
N ILE A 15 -15.75 3.05 -54.03
CA ILE A 15 -14.35 2.80 -54.30
C ILE A 15 -13.84 3.87 -55.25
N THR A 16 -12.70 4.46 -54.95
CA THR A 16 -12.02 5.47 -55.76
C THR A 16 -10.51 5.17 -55.85
N ILE A 17 -9.87 5.64 -56.90
CA ILE A 17 -8.44 5.57 -57.05
C ILE A 17 -7.85 6.93 -56.66
N ARG A 18 -6.81 6.89 -55.84
CA ARG A 18 -6.01 8.06 -55.52
C ARG A 18 -4.63 7.90 -56.18
N GLU A 19 -4.33 8.87 -57.03
CA GLU A 19 -3.01 8.92 -57.68
C GLU A 19 -1.98 9.65 -56.81
N HIS A 20 -0.78 9.13 -56.78
CA HIS A 20 0.40 9.68 -56.11
C HIS A 20 1.56 9.75 -57.11
N LYS A 21 2.59 10.51 -56.78
CA LYS A 21 3.81 10.62 -57.62
C LYS A 21 4.50 9.27 -57.91
N THR A 22 4.29 8.29 -57.06
CA THR A 22 4.95 6.96 -57.08
C THR A 22 4.01 5.81 -57.40
N GLY A 23 2.72 6.07 -57.72
CA GLY A 23 1.74 5.03 -58.03
C GLY A 23 0.32 5.42 -57.61
N SER A 24 -0.62 4.49 -57.78
CA SER A 24 -2.04 4.68 -57.49
C SER A 24 -2.47 3.74 -56.38
N THR A 25 -3.40 4.19 -55.51
CA THR A 25 -3.90 3.43 -54.37
C THR A 25 -5.42 3.40 -54.38
N LEU A 26 -6.04 2.25 -54.03
CA LEU A 26 -7.49 2.13 -53.86
C LEU A 26 -7.91 2.79 -52.53
N VAL A 27 -9.00 3.53 -52.59
CA VAL A 27 -9.63 4.20 -51.44
C VAL A 27 -11.07 3.73 -51.30
N ILE A 28 -11.44 3.23 -50.17
CA ILE A 28 -12.85 2.90 -49.82
C ILE A 28 -13.51 4.04 -49.04
N THR A 29 -14.77 4.28 -49.34
CA THR A 29 -15.56 5.35 -48.72
C THR A 29 -16.84 4.77 -48.10
N PHE A 30 -17.07 5.03 -46.83
CA PHE A 30 -18.27 4.60 -46.09
C PHE A 30 -18.58 5.58 -44.96
N THR A 31 -19.81 5.55 -44.45
CA THR A 31 -20.22 6.38 -43.31
C THR A 31 -20.25 5.53 -42.03
N TYR A 32 -19.63 6.01 -40.97
CA TYR A 32 -19.65 5.38 -39.66
C TYR A 32 -19.93 6.41 -38.58
N LYS A 33 -20.91 6.15 -37.71
CA LYS A 33 -21.36 7.09 -36.66
C LYS A 33 -21.59 8.52 -37.18
N GLY A 34 -22.21 8.67 -38.35
CA GLY A 34 -22.49 9.98 -38.98
C GLY A 34 -21.27 10.64 -39.64
N VAL A 35 -20.07 10.04 -39.61
CA VAL A 35 -18.86 10.61 -40.19
C VAL A 35 -18.53 9.89 -41.50
N LEU A 36 -18.25 10.64 -42.56
CA LEU A 36 -17.77 10.09 -43.83
C LEU A 36 -16.29 9.67 -43.70
N CYS A 37 -16.04 8.38 -43.82
CA CYS A 37 -14.72 7.77 -43.77
C CYS A 37 -14.19 7.49 -45.16
N ARG A 38 -12.95 7.90 -45.42
CA ARG A 38 -12.21 7.61 -46.63
C ARG A 38 -10.86 7.00 -46.23
N GLU A 39 -10.70 5.68 -46.46
CA GLU A 39 -9.52 4.94 -46.01
C GLU A 39 -8.79 4.36 -47.21
N SER A 40 -7.49 4.60 -47.28
CA SER A 40 -6.62 4.07 -48.32
C SER A 40 -6.19 2.65 -47.98
N LEU A 41 -6.33 1.74 -48.94
CA LEU A 41 -5.84 0.37 -48.83
C LEU A 41 -4.35 0.37 -49.23
N SER A 42 -3.50 0.61 -48.22
CA SER A 42 -2.04 0.66 -48.40
C SER A 42 -1.51 -0.68 -48.88
N GLN A 43 -0.55 -0.65 -49.83
CA GLN A 43 0.11 -1.80 -50.49
C GLN A 43 -0.75 -2.58 -51.50
N THR A 44 -1.87 -2.03 -51.97
CA THR A 44 -2.66 -2.64 -53.06
C THR A 44 -2.53 -1.80 -54.32
N ASP A 45 -1.89 -2.39 -55.37
CA ASP A 45 -1.93 -1.85 -56.70
C ASP A 45 -3.36 -1.87 -57.28
N VAL A 46 -3.59 -1.03 -58.30
CA VAL A 46 -4.91 -0.94 -58.96
C VAL A 46 -5.04 -2.06 -59.99
N SER A 47 -5.45 -3.24 -59.54
CA SER A 47 -5.73 -4.41 -60.39
C SER A 47 -7.19 -4.82 -60.26
N GLY A 48 -7.75 -5.50 -61.21
CA GLY A 48 -9.12 -6.00 -61.23
C GLY A 48 -9.37 -6.95 -60.00
N LYS A 49 -8.36 -7.68 -59.56
CA LYS A 49 -8.38 -8.55 -58.37
C LYS A 49 -8.53 -7.71 -57.10
N ASN A 50 -7.77 -6.63 -57.01
CA ASN A 50 -7.76 -5.77 -55.82
C ASN A 50 -9.02 -4.85 -55.75
N ILE A 51 -9.57 -4.49 -56.88
CA ILE A 51 -10.90 -3.79 -56.95
C ILE A 51 -12.00 -4.70 -56.37
N LYS A 52 -12.03 -6.01 -56.79
CA LYS A 52 -13.00 -6.98 -56.23
C LYS A 52 -12.78 -7.25 -54.72
N TYR A 53 -11.53 -7.18 -54.24
CA TYR A 53 -11.20 -7.27 -52.82
C TYR A 53 -11.74 -6.06 -52.08
N ALA A 54 -11.50 -4.85 -52.58
CA ALA A 54 -11.98 -3.61 -52.00
C ALA A 54 -13.53 -3.56 -51.91
N GLU A 55 -14.22 -4.08 -52.92
CA GLU A 55 -15.68 -4.17 -52.95
C GLU A 55 -16.22 -5.13 -51.89
N ARG A 56 -15.63 -6.32 -51.74
CA ARG A 56 -15.98 -7.29 -50.69
C ARG A 56 -15.73 -6.72 -49.28
N LEU A 57 -14.59 -6.08 -49.07
CA LEU A 57 -14.23 -5.45 -47.81
C LEU A 57 -15.21 -4.31 -47.45
N LEU A 58 -15.60 -3.50 -48.45
CA LEU A 58 -16.60 -2.43 -48.22
C LEU A 58 -17.96 -3.01 -47.85
N GLY A 59 -18.40 -4.10 -48.52
CA GLY A 59 -19.64 -4.80 -48.18
C GLY A 59 -19.62 -5.41 -46.77
N GLU A 60 -18.50 -6.03 -46.39
CA GLU A 60 -18.33 -6.55 -45.03
C GLU A 60 -18.41 -5.45 -43.97
N ILE A 61 -17.71 -4.32 -44.20
CA ILE A 61 -17.75 -3.14 -43.30
C ILE A 61 -19.18 -2.62 -43.16
N GLN A 62 -19.92 -2.45 -44.25
CA GLN A 62 -21.30 -1.97 -44.26
C GLN A 62 -22.23 -2.92 -43.49
N ASN A 63 -22.09 -4.23 -43.69
CA ASN A 63 -22.86 -5.24 -42.96
C ASN A 63 -22.59 -5.19 -41.43
N LYS A 64 -21.32 -5.11 -41.05
CA LYS A 64 -20.93 -4.99 -39.61
C LYS A 64 -21.39 -3.66 -39.01
N ILE A 65 -21.40 -2.57 -39.78
CA ILE A 65 -21.98 -1.30 -39.32
C ILE A 65 -23.47 -1.46 -39.06
N GLY A 66 -24.21 -2.09 -40.01
CA GLY A 66 -25.65 -2.32 -39.88
C GLY A 66 -26.02 -3.22 -38.69
N SER A 67 -25.18 -4.23 -38.37
CA SER A 67 -25.37 -5.11 -37.23
C SER A 67 -24.81 -4.57 -35.90
N GLY A 68 -24.20 -3.38 -35.89
CA GLY A 68 -23.59 -2.78 -34.69
C GLY A 68 -22.28 -3.45 -34.27
N GLN A 69 -21.72 -4.36 -35.05
CA GLN A 69 -20.52 -5.13 -34.71
C GLN A 69 -19.21 -4.57 -35.31
N PHE A 70 -19.29 -3.41 -36.00
CA PHE A 70 -18.11 -2.83 -36.64
C PHE A 70 -17.19 -2.15 -35.65
N VAL A 71 -15.94 -2.60 -35.58
CA VAL A 71 -14.86 -2.01 -34.79
C VAL A 71 -13.83 -1.38 -35.73
N TYR A 72 -13.82 -0.05 -35.81
CA TYR A 72 -12.99 0.70 -36.75
C TYR A 72 -11.50 0.37 -36.66
N ALA A 73 -11.00 0.17 -35.44
CA ALA A 73 -9.58 -0.13 -35.17
C ALA A 73 -9.11 -1.49 -35.71
N GLU A 74 -9.99 -2.47 -35.87
CA GLU A 74 -9.65 -3.79 -36.42
C GLU A 74 -9.37 -3.71 -37.92
N TYR A 75 -10.09 -2.83 -38.61
CA TYR A 75 -9.94 -2.65 -40.05
C TYR A 75 -8.89 -1.60 -40.44
N PHE A 76 -8.78 -0.53 -39.65
CA PHE A 76 -7.93 0.62 -39.93
C PHE A 76 -7.10 1.05 -38.72
N PRO A 77 -6.18 0.19 -38.22
CA PRO A 77 -5.45 0.46 -36.97
C PRO A 77 -4.48 1.67 -37.05
N LYS A 78 -4.18 2.14 -38.28
CA LYS A 78 -3.29 3.30 -38.52
C LYS A 78 -4.05 4.56 -38.92
N SER A 79 -5.39 4.54 -38.95
CA SER A 79 -6.19 5.70 -39.38
C SER A 79 -6.18 6.82 -38.35
N LYS A 80 -5.98 8.06 -38.82
CA LYS A 80 -6.12 9.28 -37.99
C LYS A 80 -7.54 9.46 -37.43
N LYS A 81 -8.56 8.82 -38.05
CA LYS A 81 -9.96 8.91 -37.61
C LYS A 81 -10.28 8.02 -36.41
N LEU A 82 -9.37 7.15 -35.96
CA LEU A 82 -9.55 6.38 -34.73
C LEU A 82 -9.88 7.27 -33.52
N ALA A 83 -9.30 8.45 -33.46
CA ALA A 83 -9.54 9.41 -32.38
C ALA A 83 -11.01 9.90 -32.32
N LEU A 84 -11.73 9.92 -33.48
CA LEU A 84 -13.12 10.37 -33.59
C LEU A 84 -14.14 9.32 -33.11
N PHE A 85 -13.77 8.04 -33.21
CA PHE A 85 -14.73 6.96 -32.98
C PHE A 85 -14.65 6.33 -31.59
N GLY A 86 -13.79 6.84 -30.70
CA GLY A 86 -13.63 6.34 -29.34
C GLY A 86 -13.11 4.91 -29.24
N ASN A 87 -12.80 4.27 -30.40
CA ASN A 87 -12.32 2.89 -30.48
C ASN A 87 -10.79 2.80 -30.60
N VAL A 88 -10.06 3.83 -30.20
CA VAL A 88 -8.70 3.61 -29.72
C VAL A 88 -8.89 2.89 -28.40
N LYS A 89 -8.69 1.57 -28.35
CA LYS A 89 -8.31 0.92 -27.09
C LYS A 89 -7.07 1.71 -26.65
N ARG A 90 -7.31 2.73 -25.84
CA ARG A 90 -6.22 3.47 -25.19
C ARG A 90 -5.52 2.41 -24.38
N THR A 91 -4.42 1.89 -24.90
CA THR A 91 -3.60 0.92 -24.19
C THR A 91 -2.98 1.66 -23.03
N ARG A 92 -3.77 1.80 -21.94
CA ARG A 92 -3.28 2.41 -20.70
C ARG A 92 -2.28 1.45 -20.08
N SER A 93 -1.16 2.00 -19.68
CA SER A 93 -0.10 1.24 -19.01
C SER A 93 -0.48 0.93 -17.56
N VAL A 94 0.14 -0.08 -17.00
CA VAL A 94 0.05 -0.39 -15.56
C VAL A 94 0.40 0.85 -14.72
N HIS A 95 1.39 1.64 -15.15
CA HIS A 95 1.79 2.86 -14.44
C HIS A 95 0.67 3.90 -14.34
N GLU A 96 -0.13 4.08 -15.39
CA GLU A 96 -1.25 5.03 -15.39
C GLU A 96 -2.30 4.62 -14.38
N TYR A 97 -2.63 3.32 -14.28
CA TYR A 97 -3.55 2.80 -13.26
C TYR A 97 -3.00 2.92 -11.83
N LEU A 98 -1.71 2.65 -11.62
CA LEU A 98 -1.08 2.86 -10.32
C LEU A 98 -1.10 4.35 -9.89
N LYS A 99 -0.96 5.29 -10.83
CA LYS A 99 -1.08 6.72 -10.55
C LYS A 99 -2.51 7.12 -10.20
N GLU A 100 -3.47 6.68 -11.01
CA GLU A 100 -4.87 6.98 -10.80
C GLU A 100 -5.38 6.45 -9.47
N TYR A 101 -5.06 5.20 -9.13
CA TYR A 101 -5.43 4.61 -7.85
C TYR A 101 -4.83 5.38 -6.66
N LEU A 102 -3.61 5.90 -6.77
CA LEU A 102 -3.05 6.79 -5.74
C LEU A 102 -3.88 8.06 -5.56
N VAL A 103 -4.32 8.69 -6.66
CA VAL A 103 -5.20 9.87 -6.61
C VAL A 103 -6.55 9.53 -5.96
N ILE A 104 -7.12 8.36 -6.28
CA ILE A 104 -8.35 7.86 -5.63
C ILE A 104 -8.12 7.70 -4.12
N CYS A 105 -7.01 7.11 -3.72
CA CYS A 105 -6.65 6.95 -2.31
C CYS A 105 -6.48 8.30 -1.57
N GLU A 106 -5.90 9.28 -2.22
CA GLU A 106 -5.76 10.64 -1.69
C GLU A 106 -7.11 11.33 -1.53
N LYS A 107 -8.00 11.25 -2.54
CA LYS A 107 -9.38 11.76 -2.46
C LYS A 107 -10.22 11.07 -1.36
N ARG A 108 -9.98 9.79 -1.10
CA ARG A 108 -10.60 9.04 -0.01
C ARG A 108 -10.02 9.38 1.37
N ASN A 109 -9.13 10.34 1.47
CA ASN A 109 -8.47 10.77 2.70
C ASN A 109 -7.80 9.61 3.48
N LEU A 110 -7.15 8.68 2.76
CA LEU A 110 -6.36 7.66 3.43
C LEU A 110 -5.24 8.31 4.26
N SER A 111 -4.81 7.60 5.30
CA SER A 111 -3.76 8.15 6.18
C SER A 111 -2.47 8.42 5.40
N PRO A 112 -1.68 9.46 5.75
CA PRO A 112 -0.41 9.77 5.10
C PRO A 112 0.53 8.58 5.04
N SER A 113 0.58 7.76 6.09
CA SER A 113 1.39 6.55 6.14
C SER A 113 0.95 5.50 5.11
N SER A 114 -0.36 5.39 4.83
CA SER A 114 -0.87 4.49 3.80
C SER A 114 -0.50 4.99 2.41
N ILE A 115 -0.66 6.28 2.16
CA ILE A 115 -0.28 6.92 0.89
C ILE A 115 1.23 6.77 0.64
N ASP A 116 2.08 7.03 1.65
CA ASP A 116 3.52 6.83 1.54
C ASP A 116 3.88 5.35 1.27
N GLY A 117 3.21 4.42 1.95
CA GLY A 117 3.33 2.99 1.70
C GLY A 117 2.98 2.62 0.25
N TYR A 118 1.90 3.17 -0.30
CA TYR A 118 1.49 2.95 -1.69
C TYR A 118 2.44 3.59 -2.70
N ARG A 119 3.01 4.78 -2.40
CA ARG A 119 4.06 5.39 -3.22
C ARG A 119 5.30 4.50 -3.31
N LYS A 120 5.72 3.90 -2.18
CA LYS A 120 6.81 2.91 -2.14
C LYS A 120 6.47 1.64 -2.91
N CYS A 121 5.23 1.13 -2.79
CA CYS A 121 4.77 -0.01 -3.58
C CYS A 121 4.82 0.30 -5.08
N LYS A 122 4.32 1.48 -5.51
CA LYS A 122 4.39 1.93 -6.89
C LYS A 122 5.84 1.95 -7.41
N ALA A 123 6.77 2.56 -6.66
CA ALA A 123 8.17 2.60 -7.04
C ALA A 123 8.78 1.21 -7.21
N ALA A 124 8.42 0.25 -6.35
CA ALA A 124 8.91 -1.12 -6.42
C ALA A 124 8.35 -1.94 -7.61
N LEU A 125 7.25 -1.48 -8.22
CA LEU A 125 6.62 -2.10 -9.39
C LEU A 125 7.15 -1.57 -10.73
N VAL A 126 8.28 -0.84 -10.73
CA VAL A 126 8.84 -0.15 -11.91
C VAL A 126 9.00 -1.08 -13.13
N ALA A 127 9.35 -2.34 -12.92
CA ALA A 127 9.49 -3.34 -14.00
C ALA A 127 8.18 -3.59 -14.79
N LEU A 128 7.02 -3.30 -14.18
CA LEU A 128 5.70 -3.47 -14.79
C LEU A 128 5.15 -2.17 -15.38
N HIS A 129 5.79 -1.02 -15.12
CA HIS A 129 5.21 0.29 -15.42
C HIS A 129 4.88 0.51 -16.89
N LYS A 130 5.77 0.08 -17.80
CA LYS A 130 5.62 0.29 -19.25
C LYS A 130 4.69 -0.70 -19.92
N LEU A 131 4.30 -1.74 -19.20
CA LEU A 131 3.45 -2.79 -19.74
C LEU A 131 2.03 -2.26 -19.97
N PRO A 132 1.42 -2.45 -21.16
CA PRO A 132 0.00 -2.25 -21.35
C PRO A 132 -0.79 -3.13 -20.39
N VAL A 133 -1.87 -2.60 -19.78
CA VAL A 133 -2.67 -3.38 -18.81
C VAL A 133 -3.27 -4.64 -19.44
N THR A 134 -3.57 -4.60 -20.74
CA THR A 134 -4.07 -5.75 -21.53
C THR A 134 -3.07 -6.87 -21.71
N GLU A 135 -1.78 -6.59 -21.55
CA GLU A 135 -0.68 -7.56 -21.65
C GLU A 135 -0.23 -8.07 -20.26
N LEU A 136 -0.77 -7.54 -19.18
CA LEU A 136 -0.45 -8.00 -17.83
C LEU A 136 -1.06 -9.39 -17.60
N THR A 137 -0.20 -10.42 -17.63
CA THR A 137 -0.61 -11.82 -17.47
C THR A 137 -0.16 -12.41 -16.12
N PRO A 138 -0.82 -13.48 -15.64
CA PRO A 138 -0.33 -14.22 -14.47
C PRO A 138 1.11 -14.74 -14.64
N ALA A 139 1.55 -15.07 -15.85
CA ALA A 139 2.92 -15.52 -16.12
C ALA A 139 3.95 -14.42 -15.83
N ILE A 140 3.69 -13.20 -16.29
CA ILE A 140 4.53 -12.02 -15.99
C ILE A 140 4.60 -11.76 -14.49
N LEU A 141 3.46 -11.85 -13.80
CA LEU A 141 3.41 -11.65 -12.35
C LEU A 141 4.17 -12.72 -11.57
N LYS A 142 4.08 -13.99 -11.98
CA LYS A 142 4.87 -15.09 -11.40
C LYS A 142 6.37 -14.80 -11.53
N ASN A 143 6.83 -14.46 -12.74
CA ASN A 143 8.23 -14.11 -12.98
C ASN A 143 8.65 -12.90 -12.11
N TRP A 144 7.82 -11.87 -12.05
CA TRP A 144 8.09 -10.71 -11.20
C TRP A 144 8.22 -11.11 -9.72
N ILE A 145 7.35 -11.99 -9.19
CA ILE A 145 7.40 -12.47 -7.80
C ILE A 145 8.71 -13.22 -7.53
N THR A 146 9.13 -14.12 -8.41
CA THR A 146 10.35 -14.93 -8.22
C THR A 146 11.64 -14.10 -8.21
N LEU A 147 11.64 -12.96 -8.90
CA LEU A 147 12.78 -12.03 -8.93
C LEU A 147 12.88 -11.13 -7.70
N GLN A 148 11.87 -11.11 -6.82
CA GLN A 148 11.90 -10.23 -5.65
C GLN A 148 12.88 -10.74 -4.58
N LYS A 149 13.72 -9.84 -4.04
CA LYS A 149 14.65 -10.13 -2.92
C LYS A 149 14.14 -9.59 -1.58
N THR A 150 12.82 -9.54 -1.40
CA THR A 150 12.19 -8.99 -0.19
C THR A 150 11.31 -10.03 0.49
N THR A 151 10.83 -9.74 1.72
CA THR A 151 9.97 -10.65 2.48
C THR A 151 8.64 -10.90 1.77
N LEU A 152 8.06 -12.07 2.02
CA LEU A 152 6.75 -12.46 1.49
C LEU A 152 5.65 -11.44 1.85
N LYS A 153 5.70 -10.90 3.08
CA LYS A 153 4.80 -9.83 3.53
C LYS A 153 4.91 -8.58 2.65
N THR A 154 6.14 -8.17 2.30
CA THR A 154 6.38 -7.01 1.43
C THR A 154 5.84 -7.26 0.02
N ILE A 155 6.05 -8.46 -0.54
CA ILE A 155 5.52 -8.83 -1.85
C ILE A 155 3.97 -8.83 -1.82
N ARG A 156 3.35 -9.39 -0.79
CA ARG A 156 1.88 -9.37 -0.60
C ARG A 156 1.33 -7.94 -0.58
N ASN A 157 2.00 -7.03 0.12
CA ASN A 157 1.59 -5.61 0.17
C ASN A 157 1.67 -4.95 -1.22
N ARG A 158 2.74 -5.21 -1.99
CA ARG A 158 2.90 -4.71 -3.36
C ARG A 158 1.82 -5.25 -4.29
N LEU A 159 1.53 -6.55 -4.22
CA LEU A 159 0.47 -7.19 -5.01
C LEU A 159 -0.92 -6.70 -4.60
N SER A 160 -1.16 -6.44 -3.33
CA SER A 160 -2.43 -5.87 -2.86
C SER A 160 -2.69 -4.48 -3.46
N PHE A 161 -1.66 -3.62 -3.46
CA PHE A 161 -1.74 -2.31 -4.10
C PHE A 161 -1.94 -2.41 -5.63
N LEU A 162 -1.17 -3.29 -6.29
CA LEU A 162 -1.31 -3.55 -7.72
C LEU A 162 -2.72 -4.08 -8.04
N ARG A 163 -3.23 -5.03 -7.26
CA ARG A 163 -4.58 -5.59 -7.44
C ARG A 163 -5.62 -4.49 -7.45
N SER A 164 -5.65 -3.64 -6.43
CA SER A 164 -6.62 -2.56 -6.35
C SER A 164 -6.51 -1.56 -7.50
N ALA A 165 -5.29 -1.29 -8.01
CA ALA A 165 -5.11 -0.42 -9.16
C ALA A 165 -5.58 -1.08 -10.48
N ILE A 166 -5.41 -2.39 -10.63
CA ILE A 166 -5.84 -3.12 -11.83
C ILE A 166 -7.35 -3.42 -11.80
N ASP A 167 -7.99 -3.44 -10.65
CA ASP A 167 -9.45 -3.50 -10.54
C ASP A 167 -10.11 -2.29 -11.23
N GLU A 168 -9.48 -1.11 -11.26
CA GLU A 168 -9.96 0.04 -12.02
C GLU A 168 -9.95 -0.24 -13.54
N ALA A 169 -8.96 -1.00 -14.05
CA ALA A 169 -8.92 -1.39 -15.45
C ALA A 169 -10.04 -2.38 -15.84
N VAL A 170 -10.47 -3.21 -14.90
CA VAL A 170 -11.67 -4.06 -15.07
C VAL A 170 -12.92 -3.19 -15.09
N THR A 171 -13.02 -2.22 -14.18
CA THR A 171 -14.13 -1.26 -14.11
C THR A 171 -14.24 -0.42 -15.38
N ASP A 172 -13.10 -0.01 -15.96
CA ASP A 172 -13.04 0.69 -17.26
C ASP A 172 -13.35 -0.22 -18.46
N GLY A 173 -13.52 -1.52 -18.27
CA GLY A 173 -13.81 -2.50 -19.33
C GLY A 173 -12.63 -2.77 -20.28
N LEU A 174 -11.39 -2.41 -19.90
CA LEU A 174 -10.18 -2.68 -20.72
C LEU A 174 -9.72 -4.13 -20.62
N ILE A 175 -9.97 -4.77 -19.50
CA ILE A 175 -9.72 -6.20 -19.26
C ILE A 175 -10.96 -6.81 -18.58
N SER A 176 -11.26 -8.06 -18.89
CA SER A 176 -12.42 -8.76 -18.35
C SER A 176 -12.21 -9.30 -16.93
N MET A 177 -10.94 -9.50 -16.54
CA MET A 177 -10.57 -10.07 -15.24
C MET A 177 -9.22 -9.53 -14.79
N ASN A 178 -9.06 -9.32 -13.48
CA ASN A 178 -7.81 -8.88 -12.89
C ASN A 178 -6.82 -10.06 -12.75
N PRO A 179 -5.71 -10.08 -13.51
CA PRO A 179 -4.75 -11.20 -13.48
C PRO A 179 -4.01 -11.32 -12.13
N VAL A 180 -3.97 -10.26 -11.32
CA VAL A 180 -3.33 -10.27 -9.99
C VAL A 180 -4.07 -11.17 -9.01
N THR A 181 -5.37 -11.40 -9.22
CA THR A 181 -6.18 -12.30 -8.37
C THR A 181 -5.82 -13.77 -8.54
N LEU A 182 -5.23 -14.13 -9.68
CA LEU A 182 -4.85 -15.51 -10.02
C LEU A 182 -3.49 -15.93 -9.48
N VAL A 183 -2.73 -15.00 -8.86
CA VAL A 183 -1.39 -15.29 -8.34
C VAL A 183 -1.35 -15.16 -6.82
N SER A 184 -0.64 -16.09 -6.19
CA SER A 184 -0.32 -16.04 -4.77
C SER A 184 1.18 -15.95 -4.58
N ALA A 185 1.65 -14.92 -3.87
CA ALA A 185 3.08 -14.76 -3.59
C ALA A 185 3.67 -15.98 -2.87
N ALA A 186 2.93 -16.57 -1.93
CA ALA A 186 3.39 -17.72 -1.16
C ALA A 186 3.63 -18.97 -2.02
N ARG A 187 2.94 -19.08 -3.16
CA ARG A 187 3.09 -20.25 -4.05
C ARG A 187 4.38 -20.22 -4.87
N TYR A 188 4.90 -19.01 -5.14
CA TYR A 188 6.05 -18.81 -6.05
C TYR A 188 7.30 -18.31 -5.31
N ARG A 189 7.20 -18.09 -4.02
CA ARG A 189 8.31 -17.72 -3.18
C ARG A 189 8.32 -18.56 -1.92
N THR A 190 9.32 -19.45 -1.83
CA THR A 190 9.63 -20.14 -0.58
C THR A 190 10.48 -19.19 0.25
N GLU A 191 9.96 -18.75 1.38
CA GLU A 191 10.81 -18.06 2.37
C GLU A 191 11.70 -19.09 3.02
N ALA A 192 13.02 -18.85 3.02
CA ALA A 192 13.83 -19.40 4.08
C ALA A 192 13.22 -18.92 5.41
N PRO A 193 13.14 -19.77 6.45
CA PRO A 193 12.64 -19.34 7.74
C PRO A 193 13.40 -18.06 8.14
N GLU A 194 12.69 -16.95 8.28
CA GLU A 194 13.29 -15.70 8.71
C GLU A 194 13.82 -15.93 10.11
N THR A 195 15.14 -15.95 10.25
CA THR A 195 15.78 -15.88 11.56
C THR A 195 15.44 -14.51 12.14
N GLY A 196 14.44 -14.47 13.05
CA GLY A 196 14.03 -13.30 13.82
C GLY A 196 13.45 -12.16 12.98
N SER A 197 12.13 -12.07 12.88
CA SER A 197 11.52 -10.87 12.32
C SER A 197 11.74 -9.70 13.30
N GLU A 198 12.01 -8.47 12.81
CA GLU A 198 12.07 -7.24 13.65
C GLU A 198 10.77 -7.03 14.47
N TYR A 199 9.73 -7.81 14.22
CA TYR A 199 8.41 -7.78 14.85
C TYR A 199 8.18 -8.96 15.80
N GLU A 200 9.17 -9.84 15.99
CA GLU A 200 9.11 -10.90 17.00
C GLU A 200 9.13 -10.26 18.39
N VAL A 201 8.35 -10.82 19.30
CA VAL A 201 8.31 -10.35 20.69
C VAL A 201 9.62 -10.69 21.35
N ASP A 202 10.38 -9.67 21.67
CA ASP A 202 11.73 -9.74 22.23
C ASP A 202 11.88 -8.66 23.31
N PRO A 203 11.23 -8.86 24.48
CA PRO A 203 11.16 -7.87 25.53
C PRO A 203 12.54 -7.61 26.14
N LEU A 204 12.73 -6.40 26.66
CA LEU A 204 13.89 -6.06 27.47
C LEU A 204 13.79 -6.74 28.84
N SER A 205 14.87 -7.35 29.29
CA SER A 205 14.99 -7.84 30.65
C SER A 205 15.08 -6.67 31.67
N PRO A 206 14.80 -6.89 32.95
CA PRO A 206 14.95 -5.85 33.97
C PRO A 206 16.34 -5.20 33.99
N LEU A 207 17.38 -5.98 33.81
CA LEU A 207 18.76 -5.47 33.77
C LEU A 207 19.03 -4.62 32.53
N GLU A 208 18.46 -5.00 31.37
CA GLU A 208 18.57 -4.21 30.15
C GLU A 208 17.78 -2.90 30.25
N VAL A 209 16.63 -2.89 30.97
CA VAL A 209 15.88 -1.66 31.26
C VAL A 209 16.68 -0.70 32.13
N GLU A 210 17.33 -1.19 33.16
CA GLU A 210 18.23 -0.36 33.98
C GLU A 210 19.41 0.18 33.19
N ALA A 211 20.04 -0.67 32.39
CA ALA A 211 21.14 -0.28 31.51
C ALA A 211 20.68 0.78 30.50
N LEU A 212 19.47 0.63 29.94
CA LEU A 212 18.87 1.60 29.03
C LEU A 212 18.74 2.98 29.71
N TYR A 213 18.22 3.05 30.92
CA TYR A 213 18.09 4.33 31.65
C TYR A 213 19.46 4.98 31.90
N LYS A 214 20.42 4.21 32.36
CA LYS A 214 21.82 4.69 32.60
C LYS A 214 22.51 5.10 31.29
N GLY A 215 22.14 4.48 30.16
CA GLY A 215 22.70 4.76 28.85
C GLY A 215 22.17 6.04 28.21
N THR A 216 21.11 6.66 28.72
CA THR A 216 20.56 7.91 28.16
C THR A 216 21.55 9.07 28.27
N THR A 217 21.56 9.93 27.25
CA THR A 217 22.41 11.13 27.26
C THR A 217 21.64 12.33 27.85
N TYR A 218 20.35 12.37 27.69
CA TYR A 218 19.46 13.42 28.18
C TYR A 218 18.44 12.84 29.13
N LYS A 219 18.17 13.52 30.23
CA LYS A 219 17.14 13.10 31.19
C LYS A 219 15.74 12.99 30.54
N GLN A 220 15.46 13.86 29.58
CA GLN A 220 14.21 13.80 28.82
C GLN A 220 14.07 12.48 28.02
N TRP A 221 15.17 11.86 27.54
CA TRP A 221 15.12 10.55 26.89
C TRP A 221 14.83 9.43 27.89
N GLU A 222 15.41 9.52 29.10
CA GLU A 222 15.10 8.57 30.16
C GLU A 222 13.63 8.63 30.51
N ASN A 223 13.09 9.83 30.71
CA ASN A 223 11.67 10.04 31.01
C ASN A 223 10.76 9.49 29.92
N LEU A 224 11.10 9.73 28.64
CA LEU A 224 10.38 9.19 27.49
C LEU A 224 10.39 7.64 27.49
N PHE A 225 11.53 7.01 27.69
CA PHE A 225 11.65 5.55 27.68
C PHE A 225 10.99 4.93 28.90
N ARG A 226 11.13 5.53 30.06
CA ARG A 226 10.46 5.11 31.30
C ARG A 226 8.95 5.15 31.11
N PHE A 227 8.43 6.26 30.62
CA PHE A 227 6.99 6.40 30.35
C PHE A 227 6.51 5.38 29.30
N ALA A 228 7.27 5.16 28.22
CA ALA A 228 6.94 4.18 27.20
C ALA A 228 6.89 2.74 27.74
N LEU A 229 7.85 2.37 28.61
CA LEU A 229 7.94 1.04 29.24
C LEU A 229 6.85 0.81 30.31
N HIS A 230 6.26 1.86 30.82
CA HIS A 230 5.24 1.79 31.88
C HIS A 230 3.81 2.10 31.42
N THR A 231 3.63 2.45 30.13
CA THR A 231 2.31 2.70 29.54
C THR A 231 1.99 1.83 28.32
N GLY A 232 3.01 1.21 27.72
CA GLY A 232 2.86 0.44 26.51
C GLY A 232 2.33 1.25 25.32
N MET A 233 2.38 2.58 25.35
CA MET A 233 1.95 3.45 24.25
C MET A 233 2.76 3.18 22.98
N ARG A 234 2.13 3.35 21.82
CA ARG A 234 2.85 3.34 20.56
C ARG A 234 3.75 4.56 20.44
N SER A 235 4.93 4.43 19.85
CA SER A 235 5.86 5.57 19.69
C SER A 235 5.22 6.77 18.98
N SER A 236 4.29 6.53 18.03
CA SER A 236 3.55 7.62 17.39
C SER A 236 2.53 8.31 18.28
N GLU A 237 1.98 7.62 19.29
CA GLU A 237 1.10 8.19 20.32
C GLU A 237 1.91 9.03 21.30
N LEU A 238 3.09 8.54 21.72
CA LEU A 238 4.03 9.31 22.57
C LEU A 238 4.45 10.64 21.94
N CYS A 239 4.70 10.65 20.61
CA CYS A 239 5.05 11.88 19.88
C CYS A 239 3.90 12.91 19.84
N ALA A 240 2.66 12.50 20.07
CA ALA A 240 1.49 13.38 19.99
C ALA A 240 0.89 13.70 21.37
N LEU A 241 1.42 13.12 22.44
CA LEU A 241 0.89 13.25 23.79
C LEU A 241 1.12 14.66 24.33
N ARG A 242 0.07 15.25 24.89
CA ARG A 242 0.09 16.61 25.43
C ARG A 242 -0.12 16.60 26.95
N TRP A 243 0.26 17.68 27.61
CA TRP A 243 0.02 17.84 29.05
C TRP A 243 -1.48 17.85 29.38
N ASP A 244 -2.33 18.42 28.54
CA ASP A 244 -3.79 18.41 28.66
C ASP A 244 -4.44 17.02 28.47
N ASP A 245 -3.65 16.03 28.06
CA ASP A 245 -4.08 14.63 27.95
C ASP A 245 -3.85 13.85 29.25
N ILE A 246 -3.21 14.45 30.25
CA ILE A 246 -2.90 13.79 31.52
C ILE A 246 -3.85 14.27 32.63
N ASP A 247 -4.65 13.35 33.11
CA ASP A 247 -5.37 13.50 34.38
C ASP A 247 -4.48 13.03 35.52
N PHE A 248 -3.84 13.98 36.19
CA PHE A 248 -2.98 13.70 37.35
C PHE A 248 -3.73 13.18 38.56
N LEU A 249 -4.98 13.63 38.77
CA LEU A 249 -5.81 13.22 39.89
C LEU A 249 -6.32 11.79 39.71
N GLY A 250 -6.87 11.51 38.51
CA GLY A 250 -7.32 10.17 38.12
C GLY A 250 -6.17 9.23 37.76
N LYS A 251 -4.92 9.72 37.64
CA LYS A 251 -3.73 8.96 37.19
C LYS A 251 -3.95 8.30 35.86
N VAL A 252 -4.46 9.02 34.85
CA VAL A 252 -4.80 8.52 33.53
C VAL A 252 -4.18 9.37 32.44
N ALA A 253 -3.57 8.74 31.44
CA ALA A 253 -3.17 9.36 30.19
C ALA A 253 -4.20 9.05 29.09
N HIS A 254 -4.82 10.09 28.53
CA HIS A 254 -5.81 9.97 27.45
C HIS A 254 -5.14 9.96 26.08
N VAL A 255 -5.14 8.82 25.39
CA VAL A 255 -4.66 8.71 24.03
C VAL A 255 -5.73 9.21 23.06
N LYS A 256 -5.50 10.38 22.44
CA LYS A 256 -6.45 11.01 21.50
C LYS A 256 -5.92 11.07 20.07
N SER A 257 -4.58 11.09 19.92
CA SER A 257 -3.92 11.33 18.63
C SER A 257 -2.60 10.55 18.49
N ALA A 258 -2.07 10.55 17.28
CA ALA A 258 -0.77 9.99 16.96
C ALA A 258 -0.06 10.88 15.92
N SER A 259 1.27 11.03 16.03
CA SER A 259 2.10 11.75 15.06
C SER A 259 2.79 10.77 14.13
N VAL A 260 2.62 10.98 12.82
CA VAL A 260 3.28 10.21 11.76
C VAL A 260 3.88 11.17 10.75
N SER A 261 5.19 11.15 10.60
CA SER A 261 5.93 12.04 9.70
C SER A 261 5.60 13.53 9.91
N GLY A 262 5.51 13.97 11.17
CA GLY A 262 5.18 15.35 11.55
C GLY A 262 3.70 15.73 11.44
N VAL A 263 2.85 14.83 10.96
CA VAL A 263 1.40 15.07 10.85
C VAL A 263 0.68 14.41 12.02
N ILE A 264 0.01 15.22 12.83
CA ILE A 264 -0.82 14.75 13.95
C ILE A 264 -2.22 14.44 13.43
N LYS A 265 -2.69 13.25 13.74
CA LYS A 265 -4.05 12.80 13.40
C LYS A 265 -4.70 12.14 14.60
N GLY A 266 -6.01 12.25 14.70
CA GLY A 266 -6.79 11.46 15.63
C GLY A 266 -6.56 9.96 15.41
N THR A 267 -6.74 9.15 16.45
CA THR A 267 -6.58 7.70 16.37
C THR A 267 -7.56 7.09 15.36
N LYS A 268 -7.09 6.12 14.55
CA LYS A 268 -7.85 5.53 13.43
C LYS A 268 -9.10 4.74 13.86
N THR A 269 -9.19 4.31 15.11
CA THR A 269 -10.26 3.42 15.59
C THR A 269 -10.79 3.91 16.94
N LYS A 270 -12.04 3.54 17.28
CA LYS A 270 -12.60 3.78 18.62
C LYS A 270 -11.71 3.20 19.73
N ALA A 271 -11.17 2.00 19.54
CA ALA A 271 -10.23 1.37 20.47
C ALA A 271 -8.87 2.10 20.60
N GLY A 272 -8.53 2.95 19.63
CA GLY A 272 -7.35 3.82 19.71
C GLY A 272 -7.53 4.98 20.68
N LYS A 273 -8.75 5.49 20.88
CA LYS A 273 -9.07 6.49 21.91
C LYS A 273 -9.31 5.74 23.22
N ARG A 274 -8.43 5.92 24.18
CA ARG A 274 -8.47 5.21 25.45
C ARG A 274 -7.79 5.99 26.56
N GLY A 275 -8.14 5.71 27.79
CA GLY A 275 -7.37 6.06 28.98
C GLY A 275 -6.37 4.95 29.31
N ILE A 276 -5.16 5.32 29.62
CA ILE A 276 -4.12 4.42 30.12
C ILE A 276 -3.88 4.78 31.59
N GLU A 277 -4.07 3.82 32.48
CA GLU A 277 -3.78 3.98 33.90
C GLU A 277 -2.25 4.09 34.09
N LEU A 278 -1.85 5.05 34.91
CA LEU A 278 -0.43 5.38 35.14
C LEU A 278 0.03 4.79 36.47
N ASP A 279 1.03 3.92 36.41
CA ASP A 279 1.75 3.42 37.57
C ASP A 279 2.70 4.50 38.16
N CYS A 280 3.32 4.20 39.30
CA CYS A 280 4.21 5.13 40.00
C CYS A 280 5.40 5.56 39.16
N GLU A 281 5.95 4.66 38.30
CA GLU A 281 7.08 4.96 37.43
C GLU A 281 6.71 5.85 36.25
N ALA A 282 5.52 5.65 35.66
CA ALA A 282 4.98 6.55 34.65
C ALA A 282 4.73 7.95 35.21
N LEU A 283 4.14 8.05 36.40
CA LEU A 283 3.91 9.33 37.09
C LEU A 283 5.24 10.01 37.44
N LYS A 284 6.24 9.27 37.91
CA LYS A 284 7.60 9.79 38.17
C LYS A 284 8.22 10.36 36.89
N ALA A 285 8.12 9.64 35.77
CA ALA A 285 8.63 10.13 34.49
C ALA A 285 7.97 11.46 34.08
N LEU A 286 6.66 11.59 34.28
CA LEU A 286 5.94 12.84 34.01
C LEU A 286 6.35 13.96 34.95
N ALA A 287 6.48 13.67 36.25
CA ALA A 287 6.90 14.67 37.25
C ALA A 287 8.29 15.24 36.93
N GLU A 288 9.24 14.37 36.58
CA GLU A 288 10.59 14.77 36.14
C GLU A 288 10.59 15.48 34.80
N GLN A 289 9.64 15.16 33.89
CA GLN A 289 9.51 15.82 32.59
C GLN A 289 8.95 17.23 32.67
N LYS A 290 8.12 17.55 33.71
CA LYS A 290 7.50 18.88 33.88
C LYS A 290 8.50 20.01 33.76
N GLN A 291 9.67 19.92 34.39
CA GLN A 291 10.68 20.97 34.38
C GLN A 291 11.19 21.34 32.99
N PHE A 292 11.08 20.44 32.00
CA PHE A 292 11.58 20.65 30.66
C PHE A 292 10.55 21.24 29.69
N THR A 293 9.27 20.78 29.78
CA THR A 293 8.29 21.07 28.74
C THR A 293 6.96 21.62 29.23
N TYR A 294 6.62 21.53 30.53
CA TYR A 294 5.28 21.89 31.03
C TYR A 294 4.89 23.37 30.82
N MET A 295 5.84 24.27 31.01
CA MET A 295 5.63 25.72 30.83
C MET A 295 6.08 26.22 29.46
N LYS A 296 6.64 25.33 28.62
CA LYS A 296 7.27 25.71 27.36
C LYS A 296 6.38 25.46 26.16
N ASN A 297 5.76 24.31 26.11
CA ASN A 297 4.88 23.89 25.01
C ASN A 297 3.80 22.94 25.49
N SER A 298 2.85 22.59 24.60
CA SER A 298 1.77 21.67 24.95
C SER A 298 2.16 20.19 24.91
N PHE A 299 3.26 19.82 24.24
CA PHE A 299 3.71 18.43 24.13
C PHE A 299 4.56 18.02 25.33
N ILE A 300 4.38 16.76 25.77
CA ILE A 300 5.16 16.21 26.89
C ILE A 300 6.59 15.90 26.46
N PHE A 301 6.76 15.24 25.31
CA PHE A 301 8.06 14.78 24.83
C PHE A 301 8.50 15.53 23.58
N GLU A 302 9.70 16.10 23.66
CA GLU A 302 10.36 16.81 22.58
C GLU A 302 11.79 16.28 22.37
N ASP A 303 12.40 16.64 21.23
CA ASP A 303 13.82 16.36 20.99
C ASP A 303 14.64 17.42 21.78
N PRO A 304 15.37 17.04 22.86
CA PRO A 304 16.10 18.00 23.69
C PRO A 304 17.20 18.74 22.94
N LYS A 305 17.60 18.27 21.75
CA LYS A 305 18.59 18.92 20.89
C LYS A 305 18.02 20.11 20.13
N THR A 306 16.76 20.04 19.75
CA THR A 306 16.10 21.07 18.93
C THR A 306 15.03 21.85 19.71
N GLY A 307 14.51 21.28 20.80
CA GLY A 307 13.40 21.82 21.53
C GLY A 307 12.06 21.70 20.80
N GLU A 308 11.99 20.88 19.77
CA GLU A 308 10.80 20.67 18.96
C GLU A 308 10.14 19.33 19.28
N PRO A 309 8.82 19.21 19.13
CA PRO A 309 8.11 17.93 19.30
C PRO A 309 8.67 16.86 18.34
N TRP A 310 8.69 15.62 18.78
CA TRP A 310 9.14 14.50 17.94
C TRP A 310 8.27 14.38 16.69
N ALA A 311 8.88 14.45 15.50
CA ALA A 311 8.17 14.31 14.22
C ALA A 311 7.54 12.92 14.01
N GLY A 312 7.91 11.91 14.81
CA GLY A 312 7.36 10.56 14.77
C GLY A 312 8.31 9.50 15.28
N ALA A 313 7.87 8.27 15.27
CA ALA A 313 8.59 7.12 15.82
C ALA A 313 10.00 6.92 15.24
N ASP A 314 10.20 7.19 13.94
CA ASP A 314 11.50 7.04 13.29
C ASP A 314 12.53 8.08 13.78
N ALA A 315 12.07 9.30 14.12
CA ALA A 315 12.92 10.32 14.72
C ALA A 315 13.41 9.90 16.11
N ILE A 316 12.50 9.41 16.98
CA ILE A 316 12.87 8.85 18.30
C ILE A 316 13.86 7.70 18.11
N ARG A 317 13.57 6.76 17.18
CA ARG A 317 14.42 5.61 16.93
C ARG A 317 15.85 6.01 16.56
N LYS A 318 15.99 6.90 15.58
CA LYS A 318 17.31 7.31 15.05
C LYS A 318 18.09 8.18 16.00
N LYS A 319 17.43 9.14 16.64
CA LYS A 319 18.11 10.19 17.41
C LYS A 319 18.30 9.84 18.89
N ALA A 320 17.38 9.07 19.48
CA ALA A 320 17.40 8.75 20.90
C ALA A 320 17.60 7.25 21.17
N TRP A 321 16.78 6.39 20.58
CA TRP A 321 16.75 4.96 20.89
C TRP A 321 18.05 4.23 20.54
N VAL A 322 18.45 4.28 19.27
CA VAL A 322 19.67 3.59 18.80
C VAL A 322 20.93 4.06 19.50
N PRO A 323 21.17 5.38 19.66
CA PRO A 323 22.34 5.84 20.41
C PRO A 323 22.32 5.39 21.88
N THR A 324 21.17 5.37 22.53
CA THR A 324 21.03 4.92 23.92
C THR A 324 21.33 3.44 24.06
N LEU A 325 20.78 2.57 23.22
CA LEU A 325 21.08 1.13 23.22
C LEU A 325 22.58 0.88 23.06
N LYS A 326 23.21 1.57 22.10
CA LYS A 326 24.66 1.45 21.87
C LYS A 326 25.47 1.85 23.10
N LYS A 327 25.13 2.96 23.76
CA LYS A 327 25.80 3.45 24.94
C LYS A 327 25.57 2.53 26.16
N ALA A 328 24.38 1.94 26.24
CA ALA A 328 24.00 1.01 27.31
C ALA A 328 24.60 -0.40 27.12
N GLY A 329 25.25 -0.69 25.99
CA GLY A 329 25.75 -2.05 25.70
C GLY A 329 24.60 -3.06 25.46
N VAL A 330 23.40 -2.59 25.21
CA VAL A 330 22.22 -3.44 24.94
C VAL A 330 22.12 -3.70 23.45
N ARG A 331 21.90 -4.96 23.07
CA ARG A 331 21.74 -5.31 21.65
C ARG A 331 20.58 -4.56 21.01
N TYR A 332 20.71 -4.27 19.72
CA TYR A 332 19.65 -3.56 19.01
C TYR A 332 18.33 -4.35 19.00
N ARG A 333 17.28 -3.67 19.36
CA ARG A 333 15.88 -4.05 19.18
C ARG A 333 15.11 -2.84 18.66
N ASN A 334 14.04 -3.08 17.92
CA ASN A 334 13.15 -2.00 17.50
C ASN A 334 12.54 -1.32 18.73
N ALA A 335 12.36 0.01 18.69
CA ALA A 335 11.75 0.77 19.79
C ALA A 335 10.34 0.30 20.18
N TYR A 336 9.63 -0.40 19.29
CA TYR A 336 8.35 -1.04 19.60
C TYR A 336 8.44 -2.11 20.69
N GLN A 337 9.64 -2.61 20.98
CA GLN A 337 9.86 -3.57 22.07
C GLN A 337 9.59 -2.97 23.45
N THR A 338 9.58 -1.65 23.64
CA THR A 338 9.11 -1.04 24.88
C THR A 338 7.66 -1.43 25.20
N ARG A 339 6.81 -1.49 24.16
CA ARG A 339 5.43 -1.92 24.30
C ARG A 339 5.31 -3.43 24.53
N HIS A 340 6.16 -4.24 23.90
CA HIS A 340 6.21 -5.67 24.16
C HIS A 340 6.70 -5.95 25.60
N THR A 341 7.69 -5.21 26.08
CA THR A 341 8.17 -5.30 27.48
C THR A 341 7.08 -4.95 28.47
N TYR A 342 6.28 -3.89 28.21
CA TYR A 342 5.11 -3.56 29.04
C TYR A 342 4.11 -4.71 29.11
N ALA A 343 3.76 -5.28 27.94
CA ALA A 343 2.78 -6.34 27.85
C ALA A 343 3.26 -7.62 28.54
N THR A 344 4.48 -8.09 28.27
CA THR A 344 5.03 -9.32 28.87
C THR A 344 5.18 -9.18 30.37
N ARG A 345 5.64 -8.01 30.87
CA ARG A 345 5.75 -7.75 32.33
C ARG A 345 4.39 -7.90 33.01
N LEU A 346 3.33 -7.28 32.46
CA LEU A 346 2.00 -7.35 33.06
C LEU A 346 1.35 -8.74 32.93
N ILE A 347 1.59 -9.43 31.82
CA ILE A 347 1.17 -10.84 31.65
C ILE A 347 1.83 -11.68 32.73
N SER A 348 3.13 -11.54 32.95
CA SER A 348 3.87 -12.28 33.99
C SER A 348 3.40 -11.95 35.42
N GLN A 349 2.71 -10.84 35.63
CA GLN A 349 2.09 -10.46 36.90
C GLN A 349 0.64 -10.95 37.04
N GLY A 350 0.10 -11.66 36.03
CA GLY A 350 -1.25 -12.23 36.06
C GLY A 350 -2.38 -11.22 35.91
N VAL A 351 -2.15 -10.08 35.26
CA VAL A 351 -3.20 -9.08 35.06
C VAL A 351 -4.30 -9.59 34.13
N ASN A 352 -5.50 -9.07 34.31
CA ASN A 352 -6.62 -9.39 33.45
C ASN A 352 -6.33 -9.01 31.98
N LEU A 353 -6.38 -10.00 31.06
CA LEU A 353 -6.01 -9.81 29.65
C LEU A 353 -6.98 -8.89 28.89
N PHE A 354 -8.26 -8.82 29.28
CA PHE A 354 -9.20 -7.87 28.70
C PHE A 354 -8.85 -6.44 29.07
N TRP A 355 -8.51 -6.21 30.34
CA TRP A 355 -8.01 -4.91 30.81
C TRP A 355 -6.73 -4.53 30.07
N LEU A 356 -5.73 -5.43 30.02
CA LEU A 356 -4.48 -5.17 29.31
C LEU A 356 -4.70 -4.87 27.83
N SER A 357 -5.60 -5.62 27.18
CA SER A 357 -5.99 -5.37 25.79
C SER A 357 -6.55 -3.95 25.61
N GLY A 358 -7.39 -3.49 26.56
CA GLY A 358 -7.92 -2.12 26.61
C GLY A 358 -6.79 -1.09 26.76
N GLN A 359 -5.88 -1.28 27.73
CA GLN A 359 -4.71 -0.41 27.96
C GLN A 359 -3.86 -0.27 26.70
N MET A 360 -3.62 -1.38 26.01
CA MET A 360 -2.85 -1.39 24.76
C MET A 360 -3.63 -0.87 23.53
N GLY A 361 -4.96 -0.69 23.63
CA GLY A 361 -5.79 -0.26 22.49
C GLY A 361 -5.89 -1.31 21.39
N HIS A 362 -6.07 -2.55 21.79
CA HIS A 362 -6.48 -3.67 20.95
C HIS A 362 -8.02 -3.77 20.95
N LYS A 363 -8.61 -4.36 19.90
CA LYS A 363 -10.05 -4.58 19.84
C LYS A 363 -10.54 -5.67 20.81
N GLY A 364 -9.63 -6.56 21.18
CA GLY A 364 -9.87 -7.71 22.03
C GLY A 364 -8.56 -8.42 22.38
N PRO A 365 -8.61 -9.46 23.26
CA PRO A 365 -7.42 -10.15 23.73
C PRO A 365 -6.77 -11.06 22.67
N GLU A 366 -7.38 -11.28 21.50
CA GLU A 366 -6.85 -12.17 20.44
C GLU A 366 -5.45 -11.74 19.98
N MET A 367 -5.18 -10.42 20.00
CA MET A 367 -3.85 -9.90 19.67
C MET A 367 -2.82 -10.25 20.74
N LEU A 368 -3.22 -10.32 22.02
CA LEU A 368 -2.35 -10.77 23.11
C LEU A 368 -2.04 -12.25 22.96
N PHE A 369 -3.03 -13.09 22.72
CA PHE A 369 -2.81 -14.53 22.48
C PHE A 369 -1.91 -14.78 21.29
N ARG A 370 -2.11 -14.06 20.19
CA ARG A 370 -1.30 -14.21 18.97
C ARG A 370 0.18 -13.86 19.16
N HIS A 371 0.47 -12.82 19.92
CA HIS A 371 1.82 -12.29 20.05
C HIS A 371 2.53 -12.76 21.32
N TYR A 372 1.78 -13.09 22.38
CA TYR A 372 2.34 -13.40 23.70
C TYR A 372 1.91 -14.78 24.21
N GLY A 373 1.40 -15.66 23.34
CA GLY A 373 0.91 -16.97 23.75
C GLY A 373 1.95 -17.84 24.43
N SER A 374 3.23 -17.79 24.02
CA SER A 374 4.34 -18.48 24.68
C SER A 374 4.56 -17.99 26.12
N TYR A 375 4.50 -16.66 26.32
CA TYR A 375 4.64 -16.08 27.67
C TYR A 375 3.45 -16.40 28.57
N LEU A 376 2.24 -16.55 28.01
CA LEU A 376 1.06 -17.00 28.75
C LEU A 376 1.21 -18.45 29.22
N ALA A 377 1.74 -19.32 28.37
CA ALA A 377 1.95 -20.74 28.70
C ALA A 377 2.99 -20.94 29.83
N GLU A 378 4.08 -20.16 29.84
CA GLU A 378 5.08 -20.17 30.91
C GLU A 378 4.49 -19.67 32.24
N TYR A 379 3.57 -18.71 32.15
CA TYR A 379 2.95 -18.10 33.33
C TYR A 379 1.87 -18.97 33.95
N ASP A 380 1.15 -19.74 33.14
CA ASP A 380 0.04 -20.58 33.56
C ASP A 380 0.44 -21.98 34.04
N GLY A 381 1.72 -22.18 34.37
CA GLY A 381 2.20 -23.39 35.01
C GLY A 381 1.46 -23.77 36.31
N ASN A 382 0.58 -22.89 36.79
CA ASN A 382 -0.30 -23.11 37.94
C ASN A 382 -1.76 -23.43 37.56
N ALA A 383 -2.20 -23.24 36.31
CA ALA A 383 -3.60 -23.48 35.91
C ALA A 383 -4.02 -24.95 36.17
N GLY A 384 -3.12 -25.90 35.89
CA GLY A 384 -3.38 -27.30 36.20
C GLY A 384 -3.42 -27.64 37.70
N ARG A 385 -2.79 -26.84 38.57
CA ARG A 385 -2.87 -27.00 40.02
C ARG A 385 -4.17 -26.47 40.62
N GLN A 386 -4.73 -25.42 40.04
CA GLN A 386 -6.05 -24.93 40.45
C GLN A 386 -7.17 -25.90 40.11
N LEU A 387 -7.07 -26.65 39.03
CA LEU A 387 -8.04 -27.71 38.71
C LEU A 387 -8.11 -28.76 39.82
N ASN A 388 -6.95 -29.15 40.38
CA ASN A 388 -6.88 -30.09 41.49
C ASN A 388 -7.43 -29.52 42.82
N SER A 389 -7.42 -28.20 43.00
CA SER A 389 -8.02 -27.56 44.19
C SER A 389 -9.53 -27.35 44.05
N LEU A 390 -10.08 -27.32 42.84
CA LEU A 390 -11.54 -27.24 42.59
C LEU A 390 -12.21 -28.60 42.57
N THR A 391 -11.47 -29.65 42.33
CA THR A 391 -11.98 -31.05 42.37
C THR A 391 -11.71 -31.74 43.71
N GLY A 392 -11.55 -30.94 44.77
CA GLY A 392 -11.23 -31.40 46.10
C GLY A 392 -12.07 -32.58 46.57
N SER A 393 -11.44 -33.69 46.71
CA SER A 393 -11.79 -34.81 47.55
C SER A 393 -10.63 -35.11 48.46
#